data_adb366d225d9b58e540550aaa1506aa3
#
_entry.id   adb366d225d9b58e540550aaa1506aa3
#
_cell.length_a   1.000
_cell.length_b   1.000
_cell.length_c   1.000
_cell.angle_alpha   90.00
_cell.angle_beta   90.00
_cell.angle_gamma   90.00
#
_symmetry.space_group_name_H-M   'P 1'
#
loop_
_entity.id
_entity.type
_entity.pdbx_description
1 polymer ?
#
loop_
_entity_poly.entity_id
_entity_poly.type
_entity_poly.pdbx_seq_one_letter_code
_entity_poly.pdbx_strand_id
1 'polypeptide(L)'
;HSDYAPLFKIDICSNLVWLNQLERFHHSNELVEEDKIWVPTQMYPYSTTVSNHINEPGFYDDAIARLDKNGEIEFIKSVSELLIENGIKKTNILEIYDPIHLNDIEPARFKSNYWNKNDLFLSLPRFAAIVQYRPSTNKVIRYIQGPFSWQHDVDIISEEEISIFNNNNTAVTENNSEILIYSLKDENFYKKFNEQLIEDDFKTDTEGLSEILKDGSMLVEEQNHGRLIFFNNNGEKEWEYVNKDSKGNIYFISWSRIIEEKNLLTKIKESINNKKCIN
;
A
#
# COMPACT_ATOMS: atom_id res chain seq x y z
N HIS A 1 -5.42 -10.83 -14.78
CA HIS A 1 -5.06 -9.49 -14.32
C HIS A 1 -3.72 -9.12 -14.90
N SER A 2 -3.66 -8.00 -15.62
CA SER A 2 -2.44 -7.43 -16.23
C SER A 2 -1.95 -6.23 -15.41
N ASP A 3 -2.06 -6.30 -14.10
CA ASP A 3 -1.82 -5.17 -13.20
C ASP A 3 -0.33 -4.95 -12.90
N TYR A 4 0.52 -5.80 -13.49
CA TYR A 4 1.96 -5.67 -13.39
C TYR A 4 2.51 -4.69 -14.42
N ALA A 5 3.30 -3.75 -13.93
CA ALA A 5 3.90 -2.72 -14.74
C ALA A 5 5.42 -2.61 -14.49
N PRO A 6 6.18 -2.05 -15.43
CA PRO A 6 7.53 -1.62 -15.14
C PRO A 6 7.52 -0.51 -14.11
N LEU A 7 8.55 -0.46 -13.27
CA LEU A 7 8.75 0.63 -12.33
C LEU A 7 9.77 1.62 -12.87
N PHE A 8 9.46 2.89 -12.78
CA PHE A 8 10.37 3.93 -13.25
C PHE A 8 10.36 5.15 -12.32
N LYS A 9 11.45 5.87 -12.31
CA LYS A 9 11.59 7.16 -11.63
C LYS A 9 11.73 8.25 -12.68
N ILE A 10 10.95 9.30 -12.51
CA ILE A 10 11.07 10.54 -13.28
C ILE A 10 11.47 11.68 -12.35
N ASP A 11 12.13 12.68 -12.89
CA ASP A 11 12.35 13.94 -12.18
C ASP A 11 11.10 14.85 -12.27
N ILE A 12 11.16 16.00 -11.61
CA ILE A 12 10.04 16.97 -11.60
C ILE A 12 9.71 17.51 -12.99
N CYS A 13 10.61 17.36 -13.95
CA CYS A 13 10.44 17.77 -15.35
C CYS A 13 9.99 16.63 -16.25
N SER A 14 9.59 15.50 -15.67
CA SER A 14 9.19 14.28 -16.38
C SER A 14 10.31 13.61 -17.19
N ASN A 15 11.59 13.95 -16.92
CA ASN A 15 12.70 13.22 -17.51
C ASN A 15 12.87 11.87 -16.81
N LEU A 16 13.08 10.82 -17.60
CA LEU A 16 13.34 9.49 -17.08
C LEU A 16 14.68 9.47 -16.33
N VAL A 17 14.66 9.11 -15.05
CA VAL A 17 15.87 8.93 -14.21
C VAL A 17 16.35 7.49 -14.31
N TRP A 18 15.44 6.53 -14.11
CA TRP A 18 15.70 5.12 -14.32
C TRP A 18 14.41 4.36 -14.65
N LEU A 19 14.57 3.19 -15.25
CA LEU A 19 13.48 2.28 -15.62
C LEU A 19 13.88 0.84 -15.30
N ASN A 20 13.11 0.17 -14.47
CA ASN A 20 13.24 -1.27 -14.20
C ASN A 20 12.09 -2.02 -14.89
N GLN A 21 12.43 -2.84 -15.89
CA GLN A 21 11.47 -3.64 -16.68
C GLN A 21 11.59 -5.15 -16.39
N LEU A 22 12.57 -5.55 -15.58
CA LEU A 22 12.88 -6.97 -15.37
C LEU A 22 11.89 -7.64 -14.43
N GLU A 23 11.32 -6.86 -13.53
CA GLU A 23 10.42 -7.32 -12.48
C GLU A 23 8.99 -6.83 -12.72
N ARG A 24 8.05 -7.55 -12.15
CA ARG A 24 6.63 -7.24 -12.25
C ARG A 24 6.19 -6.55 -10.97
N PHE A 25 6.13 -5.23 -11.01
CA PHE A 25 5.72 -4.40 -9.88
C PHE A 25 4.22 -4.12 -9.93
N HIS A 26 3.60 -4.03 -8.76
CA HIS A 26 2.19 -3.73 -8.63
C HIS A 26 1.89 -3.02 -7.31
N HIS A 27 0.70 -2.43 -7.21
CA HIS A 27 0.16 -1.73 -6.02
C HIS A 27 1.09 -0.64 -5.48
N SER A 28 1.55 -0.75 -4.24
CA SER A 28 2.22 0.31 -3.49
C SER A 28 3.67 0.56 -3.88
N ASN A 29 4.18 1.70 -3.49
CA ASN A 29 5.60 1.99 -3.50
C ASN A 29 5.92 2.95 -2.34
N GLU A 30 6.74 2.51 -1.39
CA GLU A 30 7.02 3.24 -0.17
C GLU A 30 8.46 3.69 -0.09
N LEU A 31 8.66 5.01 -0.08
CA LEU A 31 9.98 5.63 0.01
C LEU A 31 10.55 5.45 1.41
N VAL A 32 11.81 5.05 1.48
CA VAL A 32 12.61 5.00 2.70
C VAL A 32 13.89 5.82 2.56
N GLU A 33 14.77 5.77 3.56
CA GLU A 33 16.02 6.53 3.56
C GLU A 33 16.88 6.25 2.32
N GLU A 34 17.69 7.20 1.93
CA GLU A 34 18.67 7.12 0.83
C GLU A 34 18.03 6.89 -0.56
N ASP A 35 16.81 7.39 -0.79
CA ASP A 35 16.05 7.21 -2.03
C ASP A 35 15.75 5.74 -2.37
N LYS A 36 15.75 4.85 -1.38
CA LYS A 36 15.33 3.45 -1.54
C LYS A 36 13.82 3.34 -1.44
N ILE A 37 13.27 2.35 -2.11
CA ILE A 37 11.83 2.08 -2.09
C ILE A 37 11.53 0.62 -1.79
N TRP A 38 10.49 0.38 -0.99
CA TRP A 38 9.85 -0.92 -0.90
C TRP A 38 8.69 -0.99 -1.89
N VAL A 39 8.52 -2.16 -2.52
CA VAL A 39 7.49 -2.35 -3.54
C VAL A 39 7.08 -3.82 -3.63
N PRO A 40 5.79 -4.12 -3.76
CA PRO A 40 5.33 -5.44 -4.13
C PRO A 40 5.77 -5.80 -5.55
N THR A 41 6.18 -7.06 -5.72
CA THR A 41 6.59 -7.59 -7.02
C THR A 41 6.25 -9.07 -7.11
N GLN A 42 6.41 -9.66 -8.28
CA GLN A 42 6.34 -11.10 -8.48
C GLN A 42 7.74 -11.69 -8.51
N MET A 43 7.97 -12.74 -7.70
CA MET A 43 9.24 -13.46 -7.69
C MET A 43 9.31 -14.47 -8.85
N TYR A 44 10.33 -14.31 -9.69
CA TYR A 44 10.66 -15.29 -10.73
C TYR A 44 12.17 -15.29 -10.98
N PRO A 45 12.84 -16.46 -10.99
CA PRO A 45 12.29 -17.80 -10.70
C PRO A 45 11.79 -17.92 -9.27
N TYR A 46 10.84 -18.83 -9.05
CA TYR A 46 10.30 -19.09 -7.71
C TYR A 46 11.40 -19.48 -6.71
N SER A 47 11.17 -19.18 -5.44
CA SER A 47 12.06 -19.65 -4.37
C SER A 47 12.10 -21.20 -4.35
N THR A 48 13.16 -21.78 -3.78
CA THR A 48 13.27 -23.23 -3.67
C THR A 48 12.13 -23.83 -2.86
N THR A 49 11.71 -23.15 -1.79
CA THR A 49 10.58 -23.58 -0.96
C THR A 49 9.29 -23.64 -1.77
N VAL A 50 9.02 -22.60 -2.57
CA VAL A 50 7.82 -22.52 -3.41
C VAL A 50 7.91 -23.52 -4.55
N SER A 51 9.02 -23.57 -5.28
CA SER A 51 9.22 -24.46 -6.44
C SER A 51 8.97 -25.94 -6.14
N ASN A 52 9.32 -26.39 -4.94
CA ASN A 52 9.16 -27.78 -4.53
C ASN A 52 7.73 -28.19 -4.20
N HIS A 53 6.82 -27.23 -4.09
CA HIS A 53 5.45 -27.46 -3.58
C HIS A 53 4.36 -26.95 -4.52
N ILE A 54 4.71 -26.24 -5.61
CA ILE A 54 3.72 -25.72 -6.55
C ILE A 54 3.17 -26.85 -7.41
N ASN A 55 1.83 -26.96 -7.44
CA ASN A 55 1.11 -27.83 -8.34
C ASN A 55 0.28 -27.05 -9.39
N GLU A 56 0.18 -25.74 -9.23
CA GLU A 56 -0.68 -24.90 -10.06
C GLU A 56 0.13 -24.20 -11.17
N PRO A 57 -0.18 -24.48 -12.45
CA PRO A 57 0.44 -23.76 -13.57
C PRO A 57 0.11 -22.25 -13.50
N GLY A 58 1.15 -21.42 -13.63
CA GLY A 58 0.97 -19.97 -13.61
C GLY A 58 0.82 -19.37 -12.21
N PHE A 59 1.23 -20.10 -11.18
CA PHE A 59 1.25 -19.61 -9.80
C PHE A 59 1.90 -18.23 -9.69
N TYR A 60 1.24 -17.34 -8.95
CA TYR A 60 1.75 -16.01 -8.62
C TYR A 60 2.43 -16.04 -7.26
N ASP A 61 3.77 -15.88 -7.27
CA ASP A 61 4.57 -15.79 -6.07
C ASP A 61 4.85 -14.33 -5.73
N ASP A 62 3.91 -13.71 -5.03
CA ASP A 62 4.08 -12.34 -4.56
C ASP A 62 5.30 -12.23 -3.65
N ALA A 63 6.07 -11.19 -3.85
CA ALA A 63 7.29 -10.92 -3.12
C ALA A 63 7.36 -9.44 -2.68
N ILE A 64 8.06 -9.24 -1.59
CA ILE A 64 8.51 -7.92 -1.17
C ILE A 64 9.88 -7.65 -1.79
N ALA A 65 10.06 -6.50 -2.43
CA ALA A 65 11.36 -6.07 -2.96
C ALA A 65 11.74 -4.71 -2.38
N ARG A 66 13.06 -4.53 -2.19
CA ARG A 66 13.63 -3.21 -1.91
C ARG A 66 14.59 -2.84 -3.03
N LEU A 67 14.34 -1.69 -3.64
CA LEU A 67 15.18 -1.14 -4.68
C LEU A 67 16.06 -0.02 -4.13
N ASP A 68 17.25 0.10 -4.69
CA ASP A 68 18.16 1.20 -4.43
C ASP A 68 17.75 2.48 -5.21
N LYS A 69 18.51 3.56 -5.03
CA LYS A 69 18.28 4.85 -5.71
C LYS A 69 18.36 4.80 -7.25
N ASN A 70 18.96 3.74 -7.80
CA ASN A 70 19.10 3.53 -9.25
C ASN A 70 18.01 2.59 -9.81
N GLY A 71 17.12 2.07 -8.96
CA GLY A 71 16.08 1.14 -9.33
C GLY A 71 16.54 -0.33 -9.40
N GLU A 72 17.71 -0.65 -8.84
CA GLU A 72 18.24 -2.01 -8.78
C GLU A 72 17.76 -2.72 -7.50
N ILE A 73 17.38 -4.01 -7.62
CA ILE A 73 16.88 -4.78 -6.48
C ILE A 73 18.04 -5.14 -5.54
N GLU A 74 17.99 -4.63 -4.30
CA GLU A 74 18.93 -4.98 -3.22
C GLU A 74 18.45 -6.16 -2.37
N PHE A 75 17.13 -6.32 -2.28
CA PHE A 75 16.49 -7.35 -1.47
C PHE A 75 15.22 -7.81 -2.15
N ILE A 76 14.98 -9.11 -2.16
CA ILE A 76 13.70 -9.72 -2.58
C ILE A 76 13.42 -10.95 -1.72
N LYS A 77 12.15 -11.13 -1.34
CA LYS A 77 11.70 -12.29 -0.57
C LYS A 77 10.27 -12.65 -0.94
N SER A 78 10.05 -13.92 -1.30
CA SER A 78 8.71 -14.47 -1.49
C SER A 78 7.89 -14.38 -0.21
N VAL A 79 6.65 -13.87 -0.29
CA VAL A 79 5.74 -13.80 0.84
C VAL A 79 5.21 -15.19 1.19
N SER A 80 4.95 -16.05 0.20
CA SER A 80 4.58 -17.45 0.42
C SER A 80 5.65 -18.19 1.21
N GLU A 81 6.92 -18.05 0.80
CA GLU A 81 8.06 -18.65 1.51
C GLU A 81 8.19 -18.10 2.93
N LEU A 82 8.10 -16.78 3.10
CA LEU A 82 8.16 -16.08 4.37
C LEU A 82 7.12 -16.64 5.36
N LEU A 83 5.87 -16.80 4.92
CA LEU A 83 4.80 -17.32 5.76
C LEU A 83 5.05 -18.80 6.15
N ILE A 84 5.47 -19.63 5.20
CA ILE A 84 5.78 -21.04 5.43
C ILE A 84 6.93 -21.19 6.44
N GLU A 85 8.03 -20.46 6.27
CA GLU A 85 9.20 -20.49 7.15
C GLU A 85 8.89 -20.04 8.58
N ASN A 86 7.88 -19.20 8.75
CA ASN A 86 7.41 -18.74 10.05
C ASN A 86 6.22 -19.56 10.62
N GLY A 87 5.89 -20.69 9.99
CA GLY A 87 4.88 -21.62 10.48
C GLY A 87 3.45 -21.16 10.31
N ILE A 88 3.21 -20.09 9.52
CA ILE A 88 1.89 -19.61 9.19
C ILE A 88 1.36 -20.49 8.06
N LYS A 89 0.56 -21.48 8.42
CA LYS A 89 -0.03 -22.44 7.49
C LYS A 89 -1.48 -22.04 7.22
N LYS A 90 -1.74 -21.46 6.05
CA LYS A 90 -3.07 -21.57 5.46
C LYS A 90 -3.05 -22.84 4.63
N THR A 91 -3.98 -23.77 4.91
CA THR A 91 -4.16 -24.97 4.08
C THR A 91 -4.17 -24.56 2.60
N ASN A 92 -3.29 -25.17 1.81
CA ASN A 92 -3.26 -25.03 0.36
C ASN A 92 -2.79 -23.68 -0.19
N ILE A 93 -1.95 -22.92 0.55
CA ILE A 93 -1.39 -21.66 0.04
C ILE A 93 -0.73 -21.81 -1.34
N LEU A 94 -0.12 -22.96 -1.63
CA LEU A 94 0.58 -23.23 -2.89
C LEU A 94 -0.28 -23.96 -3.93
N GLU A 95 -1.56 -24.18 -3.64
CA GLU A 95 -2.53 -24.80 -4.56
C GLU A 95 -3.48 -23.78 -5.20
N ILE A 96 -3.33 -22.51 -4.89
CA ILE A 96 -4.14 -21.40 -5.40
C ILE A 96 -3.28 -20.58 -6.36
N TYR A 97 -3.85 -20.17 -7.49
CA TYR A 97 -3.17 -19.38 -8.52
C TYR A 97 -2.53 -18.10 -7.97
N ASP A 98 -3.26 -17.33 -7.17
CA ASP A 98 -2.84 -16.08 -6.52
C ASP A 98 -3.14 -16.17 -5.02
N PRO A 99 -2.26 -16.80 -4.23
CA PRO A 99 -2.60 -17.12 -2.84
C PRO A 99 -2.45 -15.98 -1.85
N ILE A 100 -1.62 -15.00 -2.18
CA ILE A 100 -1.22 -13.91 -1.28
C ILE A 100 -1.99 -12.64 -1.63
N HIS A 101 -1.87 -12.18 -2.87
CA HIS A 101 -2.39 -10.91 -3.34
C HIS A 101 -1.88 -9.76 -2.47
N LEU A 102 -0.55 -9.56 -2.47
CA LEU A 102 0.10 -8.54 -1.64
C LEU A 102 -0.28 -7.15 -2.12
N ASN A 103 -1.07 -6.42 -1.35
CA ASN A 103 -1.57 -5.11 -1.74
C ASN A 103 -0.69 -3.96 -1.26
N ASP A 104 0.02 -4.13 -0.14
CA ASP A 104 0.83 -3.04 0.39
C ASP A 104 1.99 -3.51 1.25
N ILE A 105 3.02 -2.66 1.33
CA ILE A 105 4.23 -2.81 2.16
C ILE A 105 4.51 -1.49 2.86
N GLU A 106 4.10 -1.32 4.11
CA GLU A 106 4.45 -0.12 4.89
C GLU A 106 5.70 -0.34 5.75
N PRO A 107 6.80 0.36 5.49
CA PRO A 107 8.03 0.26 6.27
C PRO A 107 8.00 1.15 7.52
N ALA A 108 8.35 0.59 8.66
CA ALA A 108 8.54 1.34 9.90
C ALA A 108 9.78 2.24 9.81
N ARG A 109 9.58 3.54 9.60
CA ARG A 109 10.65 4.54 9.43
C ARG A 109 11.32 4.93 10.75
N PHE A 110 10.71 4.57 11.88
CA PHE A 110 11.23 4.80 13.24
C PHE A 110 10.99 3.58 14.14
N LYS A 111 11.61 3.57 15.31
CA LYS A 111 11.39 2.53 16.34
C LYS A 111 10.32 2.99 17.31
N SER A 112 9.43 2.08 17.70
CA SER A 112 8.47 2.26 18.79
C SER A 112 8.59 1.15 19.83
N ASN A 113 7.64 1.08 20.77
CA ASN A 113 7.53 -0.05 21.69
C ASN A 113 6.99 -1.32 21.00
N TYR A 114 6.38 -1.19 19.81
CA TYR A 114 5.66 -2.26 19.12
C TYR A 114 6.40 -2.78 17.89
N TRP A 115 7.33 -1.99 17.32
CA TRP A 115 8.13 -2.38 16.15
C TRP A 115 9.56 -1.82 16.22
N ASN A 116 10.45 -2.44 15.50
CA ASN A 116 11.76 -1.88 15.22
C ASN A 116 11.73 -1.05 13.94
N LYS A 117 12.65 -0.07 13.83
CA LYS A 117 12.90 0.56 12.53
C LYS A 117 13.24 -0.50 11.48
N ASN A 118 12.67 -0.37 10.30
CA ASN A 118 12.74 -1.30 9.16
C ASN A 118 11.95 -2.61 9.33
N ASP A 119 11.10 -2.75 10.34
CA ASP A 119 10.02 -3.73 10.28
C ASP A 119 9.05 -3.32 9.15
N LEU A 120 8.38 -4.28 8.55
CA LEU A 120 7.40 -4.07 7.48
C LEU A 120 6.02 -4.51 7.94
N PHE A 121 5.00 -3.73 7.60
CA PHE A 121 3.61 -4.17 7.69
C PHE A 121 3.13 -4.52 6.28
N LEU A 122 2.65 -5.75 6.10
CA LEU A 122 2.24 -6.30 4.81
C LEU A 122 0.73 -6.49 4.79
N SER A 123 0.04 -5.92 3.83
CA SER A 123 -1.40 -6.12 3.65
C SER A 123 -1.66 -7.35 2.79
N LEU A 124 -2.25 -8.39 3.39
CA LEU A 124 -2.52 -9.68 2.75
C LEU A 124 -4.04 -9.96 2.68
N PRO A 125 -4.75 -9.46 1.66
CA PRO A 125 -6.22 -9.54 1.60
C PRO A 125 -6.76 -10.96 1.52
N ARG A 126 -6.08 -11.88 0.85
CA ARG A 126 -6.47 -13.30 0.80
C ARG A 126 -6.44 -13.98 2.16
N PHE A 127 -5.71 -13.40 3.11
CA PHE A 127 -5.61 -13.87 4.49
C PHE A 127 -6.50 -13.07 5.45
N ALA A 128 -7.10 -11.97 4.99
CA ALA A 128 -7.73 -10.98 5.84
C ALA A 128 -6.81 -10.61 7.02
N ALA A 129 -5.55 -10.29 6.70
CA ALA A 129 -4.51 -10.08 7.70
C ALA A 129 -3.52 -8.97 7.32
N ILE A 130 -3.01 -8.32 8.35
CA ILE A 130 -1.79 -7.51 8.30
C ILE A 130 -0.67 -8.29 8.99
N VAL A 131 0.48 -8.42 8.34
CA VAL A 131 1.64 -9.15 8.87
C VAL A 131 2.76 -8.17 9.17
N GLN A 132 3.17 -8.09 10.45
CA GLN A 132 4.40 -7.41 10.82
C GLN A 132 5.59 -8.35 10.62
N TYR A 133 6.44 -8.03 9.67
CA TYR A 133 7.62 -8.82 9.32
C TYR A 133 8.92 -8.04 9.59
N ARG A 134 9.94 -8.75 10.09
CA ARG A 134 11.27 -8.21 10.33
C ARG A 134 12.29 -8.82 9.38
N PRO A 135 12.69 -8.09 8.30
CA PRO A 135 13.62 -8.61 7.29
C PRO A 135 14.97 -9.01 7.88
N SER A 136 15.50 -8.25 8.86
CA SER A 136 16.83 -8.49 9.45
C SER A 136 16.97 -9.84 10.16
N THR A 137 15.86 -10.45 10.57
CA THR A 137 15.83 -11.75 11.27
C THR A 137 15.00 -12.79 10.57
N ASN A 138 14.37 -12.44 9.45
CA ASN A 138 13.42 -13.26 8.71
C ASN A 138 12.29 -13.79 9.61
N LYS A 139 11.70 -12.91 10.44
CA LYS A 139 10.67 -13.30 11.41
C LYS A 139 9.38 -12.52 11.20
N VAL A 140 8.27 -13.25 11.24
CA VAL A 140 6.95 -12.67 11.49
C VAL A 140 6.87 -12.34 12.98
N ILE A 141 6.66 -11.07 13.28
CA ILE A 141 6.57 -10.54 14.65
C ILE A 141 5.12 -10.60 15.14
N ARG A 142 4.18 -10.23 14.24
CA ARG A 142 2.74 -10.29 14.51
C ARG A 142 1.99 -10.73 13.26
N TYR A 143 0.88 -11.40 13.51
CA TYR A 143 -0.12 -11.74 12.51
C TYR A 143 -1.46 -11.21 13.01
N ILE A 144 -1.91 -10.09 12.44
CA ILE A 144 -3.10 -9.35 12.87
C ILE A 144 -4.24 -9.73 11.95
N GLN A 145 -5.18 -10.54 12.42
CA GLN A 145 -6.44 -10.79 11.74
C GLN A 145 -7.48 -9.77 12.19
N GLY A 146 -8.26 -9.28 11.24
CA GLY A 146 -9.27 -8.28 11.55
C GLY A 146 -10.54 -8.43 10.72
N PRO A 147 -11.50 -7.52 10.90
CA PRO A 147 -12.74 -7.49 10.14
C PRO A 147 -12.50 -6.94 8.72
N PHE A 148 -11.48 -7.49 8.04
CA PHE A 148 -11.08 -7.03 6.70
C PHE A 148 -11.78 -7.83 5.61
N SER A 149 -12.07 -7.15 4.51
CA SER A 149 -12.50 -7.77 3.27
C SER A 149 -11.85 -7.03 2.10
N TRP A 150 -10.86 -7.66 1.47
CA TRP A 150 -10.09 -7.11 0.37
C TRP A 150 -9.37 -5.79 0.71
N GLN A 151 -8.81 -5.72 1.93
CA GLN A 151 -8.07 -4.55 2.37
C GLN A 151 -6.86 -4.25 1.47
N HIS A 152 -6.53 -2.97 1.33
CA HIS A 152 -5.39 -2.49 0.55
C HIS A 152 -4.35 -1.83 1.46
N ASP A 153 -4.32 -0.55 1.47
CA ASP A 153 -3.35 0.32 2.09
C ASP A 153 -3.23 0.12 3.61
N VAL A 154 -2.01 0.07 4.12
CA VAL A 154 -1.70 0.03 5.55
C VAL A 154 -0.63 1.06 5.89
N ASP A 155 -0.92 2.02 6.76
CA ASP A 155 0.00 3.07 7.16
C ASP A 155 0.29 3.06 8.66
N ILE A 156 1.51 3.40 9.06
CA ILE A 156 1.85 3.71 10.44
C ILE A 156 1.48 5.17 10.74
N ILE A 157 0.45 5.37 11.56
CA ILE A 157 -0.09 6.71 11.85
C ILE A 157 0.34 7.31 13.18
N SER A 158 0.84 6.50 14.11
CA SER A 158 1.37 6.95 15.39
C SER A 158 2.45 5.99 15.91
N GLU A 159 2.92 6.13 17.14
CA GLU A 159 3.87 5.19 17.77
C GLU A 159 3.25 3.85 18.16
N GLU A 160 1.93 3.71 18.13
CA GLU A 160 1.20 2.52 18.59
C GLU A 160 0.02 2.12 17.69
N GLU A 161 -0.22 2.84 16.57
CA GLU A 161 -1.38 2.61 15.72
C GLU A 161 -1.01 2.53 14.25
N ILE A 162 -1.74 1.68 13.54
CA ILE A 162 -1.75 1.59 12.09
C ILE A 162 -3.16 1.84 11.55
N SER A 163 -3.26 2.49 10.39
CA SER A 163 -4.51 2.56 9.62
C SER A 163 -4.54 1.46 8.57
N ILE A 164 -5.74 1.03 8.18
CA ILE A 164 -5.97 0.02 7.16
C ILE A 164 -7.14 0.48 6.30
N PHE A 165 -6.92 0.60 5.00
CA PHE A 165 -7.98 0.80 4.03
C PHE A 165 -8.70 -0.53 3.79
N ASN A 166 -9.93 -0.63 4.28
CA ASN A 166 -10.76 -1.81 4.09
C ASN A 166 -11.79 -1.56 2.98
N ASN A 167 -11.64 -2.18 1.82
CA ASN A 167 -12.63 -2.07 0.74
C ASN A 167 -13.99 -2.58 1.16
N ASN A 168 -14.03 -3.45 2.18
CA ASN A 168 -15.26 -4.03 2.73
C ASN A 168 -16.13 -4.71 1.67
N ASN A 169 -15.47 -5.17 0.60
CA ASN A 169 -16.11 -5.80 -0.53
C ASN A 169 -16.39 -7.28 -0.23
N THR A 170 -17.64 -7.61 -0.02
CA THR A 170 -18.05 -9.00 0.17
C THR A 170 -18.90 -9.46 -1.02
N ALA A 171 -18.83 -10.74 -1.37
CA ALA A 171 -19.61 -11.30 -2.47
C ALA A 171 -21.14 -11.22 -2.27
N VAL A 172 -21.59 -10.77 -1.10
CA VAL A 172 -23.00 -10.82 -0.67
C VAL A 172 -23.60 -9.44 -0.40
N THR A 173 -22.76 -8.44 -0.08
CA THR A 173 -23.24 -7.10 0.30
C THR A 173 -22.39 -6.02 -0.36
N GLU A 174 -23.05 -5.02 -0.94
CA GLU A 174 -22.43 -3.77 -1.31
C GLU A 174 -22.34 -2.89 -0.07
N ASN A 175 -21.15 -2.83 0.52
CA ASN A 175 -20.89 -2.00 1.69
C ASN A 175 -19.99 -0.83 1.31
N ASN A 176 -20.07 0.26 2.06
CA ASN A 176 -19.12 1.35 1.97
C ASN A 176 -17.71 0.86 2.36
N SER A 177 -16.69 1.42 1.73
CA SER A 177 -15.32 1.23 2.18
C SER A 177 -15.09 1.91 3.53
N GLU A 178 -14.14 1.42 4.31
CA GLU A 178 -13.92 1.84 5.69
C GLU A 178 -12.43 2.10 5.94
N ILE A 179 -12.14 3.04 6.83
CA ILE A 179 -10.79 3.23 7.35
C ILE A 179 -10.77 2.70 8.77
N LEU A 180 -10.07 1.57 8.95
CA LEU A 180 -9.90 0.93 10.24
C LEU A 180 -8.59 1.37 10.87
N ILE A 181 -8.63 1.66 12.16
CA ILE A 181 -7.43 1.91 12.96
C ILE A 181 -7.24 0.71 13.89
N TYR A 182 -6.03 0.19 13.93
CA TYR A 182 -5.65 -0.86 14.88
C TYR A 182 -4.64 -0.32 15.89
N SER A 183 -5.02 -0.38 17.18
CA SER A 183 -4.12 -0.09 18.30
C SER A 183 -3.32 -1.34 18.62
N LEU A 184 -1.99 -1.29 18.44
CA LEU A 184 -1.10 -2.40 18.84
C LEU A 184 -0.97 -2.51 20.36
N LYS A 185 -1.29 -1.45 21.09
CA LYS A 185 -1.29 -1.41 22.54
C LYS A 185 -2.49 -2.13 23.14
N ASP A 186 -3.68 -1.82 22.61
CA ASP A 186 -4.94 -2.31 23.14
C ASP A 186 -5.46 -3.53 22.39
N GLU A 187 -4.78 -3.89 21.30
CA GLU A 187 -5.10 -5.02 20.41
C GLU A 187 -6.56 -4.97 19.90
N ASN A 188 -7.05 -3.77 19.59
CA ASN A 188 -8.42 -3.58 19.13
C ASN A 188 -8.50 -2.68 17.87
N PHE A 189 -9.66 -2.76 17.21
CA PHE A 189 -9.98 -1.96 16.03
C PHE A 189 -11.04 -0.92 16.35
N TYR A 190 -10.92 0.25 15.71
CA TYR A 190 -11.99 1.24 15.61
C TYR A 190 -12.03 1.86 14.20
N LYS A 191 -13.13 2.55 13.87
CA LYS A 191 -13.32 3.16 12.55
C LYS A 191 -13.06 4.65 12.61
N LYS A 192 -12.32 5.16 11.64
CA LYS A 192 -12.07 6.60 11.48
C LYS A 192 -13.14 7.21 10.57
N PHE A 193 -13.84 8.26 11.03
CA PHE A 193 -14.84 9.03 10.28
C PHE A 193 -15.88 8.18 9.54
N ASN A 194 -16.30 7.07 10.14
CA ASN A 194 -17.17 6.09 9.47
C ASN A 194 -18.53 6.67 9.05
N GLU A 195 -19.13 7.52 9.89
CA GLU A 195 -20.42 8.16 9.57
C GLU A 195 -20.29 9.09 8.36
N GLN A 196 -19.21 9.87 8.29
CA GLN A 196 -18.91 10.78 7.18
C GLN A 196 -18.66 10.05 5.87
N LEU A 197 -17.94 8.92 5.93
CA LEU A 197 -17.70 8.09 4.75
C LEU A 197 -19.01 7.48 4.22
N ILE A 198 -19.92 7.08 5.11
CA ILE A 198 -21.25 6.59 4.73
C ILE A 198 -22.09 7.71 4.12
N GLU A 199 -22.10 8.91 4.71
CA GLU A 199 -22.84 10.08 4.19
C GLU A 199 -22.37 10.49 2.79
N ASP A 200 -21.07 10.32 2.50
CA ASP A 200 -20.47 10.61 1.19
C ASP A 200 -20.56 9.44 0.20
N ASP A 201 -21.25 8.34 0.57
CA ASP A 201 -21.32 7.11 -0.25
C ASP A 201 -19.94 6.65 -0.73
N PHE A 202 -18.95 6.69 0.19
CA PHE A 202 -17.57 6.37 -0.11
C PHE A 202 -17.40 4.89 -0.35
N LYS A 203 -17.00 4.53 -1.59
CA LYS A 203 -16.84 3.14 -1.98
C LYS A 203 -15.83 2.98 -3.10
N THR A 204 -14.90 2.05 -2.94
CA THR A 204 -14.09 1.54 -4.03
C THR A 204 -13.98 0.02 -3.93
N ASP A 205 -14.26 -0.68 -5.03
CA ASP A 205 -14.35 -2.14 -5.04
C ASP A 205 -12.96 -2.79 -5.00
N THR A 206 -11.99 -2.12 -5.60
CA THR A 206 -10.58 -2.54 -5.68
C THR A 206 -9.69 -1.35 -5.41
N GLU A 207 -8.49 -1.61 -4.91
CA GLU A 207 -7.50 -0.58 -4.61
C GLU A 207 -8.02 0.48 -3.61
N GLY A 208 -7.51 1.71 -3.67
CA GLY A 208 -7.84 2.78 -2.74
C GLY A 208 -6.79 2.93 -1.64
N LEU A 209 -6.69 4.14 -1.13
CA LEU A 209 -5.77 4.47 -0.05
C LEU A 209 -6.36 5.52 0.90
N SER A 210 -5.78 5.60 2.08
CA SER A 210 -6.04 6.67 3.03
C SER A 210 -4.74 7.24 3.57
N GLU A 211 -4.70 8.53 3.82
CA GLU A 211 -3.58 9.19 4.47
C GLU A 211 -4.09 10.00 5.67
N ILE A 212 -3.72 9.58 6.88
CA ILE A 212 -4.08 10.28 8.12
C ILE A 212 -2.91 11.18 8.51
N LEU A 213 -3.16 12.49 8.51
CA LEU A 213 -2.16 13.48 8.84
C LEU A 213 -1.94 13.59 10.36
N LYS A 214 -0.86 14.25 10.77
CA LYS A 214 -0.48 14.40 12.18
C LYS A 214 -1.50 15.14 13.04
N ASP A 215 -2.30 16.02 12.44
CA ASP A 215 -3.36 16.75 13.12
C ASP A 215 -4.67 15.95 13.23
N GLY A 216 -4.71 14.73 12.65
CA GLY A 216 -5.86 13.86 12.63
C GLY A 216 -6.80 14.07 11.45
N SER A 217 -6.52 15.00 10.54
CA SER A 217 -7.22 15.14 9.26
C SER A 217 -6.92 13.94 8.36
N MET A 218 -7.74 13.70 7.35
CA MET A 218 -7.66 12.49 6.53
C MET A 218 -7.95 12.78 5.06
N LEU A 219 -7.05 12.32 4.17
CA LEU A 219 -7.33 12.14 2.75
C LEU A 219 -7.81 10.70 2.53
N VAL A 220 -8.84 10.53 1.71
CA VAL A 220 -9.22 9.21 1.18
C VAL A 220 -9.30 9.24 -0.34
N GLU A 221 -8.82 8.17 -0.97
CA GLU A 221 -8.83 7.98 -2.41
C GLU A 221 -9.82 6.88 -2.79
N GLU A 222 -10.83 7.27 -3.54
CA GLU A 222 -11.79 6.36 -4.16
C GLU A 222 -11.37 6.10 -5.60
N GLN A 223 -10.39 5.24 -5.75
CA GLN A 223 -9.66 5.03 -6.99
C GLN A 223 -10.54 4.69 -8.17
N ASN A 224 -11.45 3.73 -8.03
CA ASN A 224 -12.32 3.29 -9.12
C ASN A 224 -13.27 4.39 -9.62
N HIS A 225 -13.60 5.34 -8.77
CA HIS A 225 -14.47 6.49 -9.09
C HIS A 225 -13.72 7.78 -9.37
N GLY A 226 -12.37 7.74 -9.34
CA GLY A 226 -11.53 8.90 -9.63
C GLY A 226 -11.76 10.07 -8.70
N ARG A 227 -12.05 9.80 -7.41
CA ARG A 227 -12.44 10.80 -6.42
C ARG A 227 -11.45 10.83 -5.24
N LEU A 228 -11.08 12.03 -4.82
CA LEU A 228 -10.38 12.31 -3.57
C LEU A 228 -11.29 13.11 -2.66
N ILE A 229 -11.32 12.76 -1.39
CA ILE A 229 -12.06 13.50 -0.37
C ILE A 229 -11.11 13.81 0.79
N PHE A 230 -11.14 15.05 1.25
CA PHE A 230 -10.36 15.47 2.40
C PHE A 230 -11.28 15.92 3.54
N PHE A 231 -11.08 15.30 4.69
CA PHE A 231 -11.75 15.62 5.94
C PHE A 231 -10.78 16.29 6.91
N ASN A 232 -11.21 17.37 7.56
CA ASN A 232 -10.42 17.96 8.64
C ASN A 232 -10.43 17.06 9.89
N ASN A 233 -9.70 17.44 10.92
CA ASN A 233 -9.56 16.66 12.16
C ASN A 233 -10.87 16.50 12.97
N ASN A 234 -11.92 17.27 12.66
CA ASN A 234 -13.26 17.12 13.22
C ASN A 234 -14.16 16.19 12.39
N GLY A 235 -13.67 15.70 11.24
CA GLY A 235 -14.45 14.89 10.30
C GLY A 235 -15.32 15.71 9.35
N GLU A 236 -15.14 17.03 9.27
CA GLU A 236 -15.86 17.86 8.32
C GLU A 236 -15.18 17.81 6.95
N LYS A 237 -15.95 17.55 5.89
CA LYS A 237 -15.43 17.52 4.51
C LYS A 237 -15.06 18.96 4.10
N GLU A 238 -13.77 19.19 3.85
CA GLU A 238 -13.26 20.50 3.40
C GLU A 238 -13.25 20.65 1.89
N TRP A 239 -12.86 19.58 1.17
CA TRP A 239 -12.86 19.59 -0.29
C TRP A 239 -12.99 18.18 -0.87
N GLU A 240 -13.37 18.17 -2.13
CA GLU A 240 -13.46 16.99 -2.97
C GLU A 240 -12.85 17.30 -4.33
N TYR A 241 -12.13 16.34 -4.89
CA TYR A 241 -11.64 16.40 -6.25
C TYR A 241 -12.17 15.20 -7.04
N VAL A 242 -12.64 15.44 -8.26
CA VAL A 242 -13.05 14.39 -9.19
C VAL A 242 -12.22 14.50 -10.45
N ASN A 243 -11.53 13.41 -10.81
CA ASN A 243 -10.68 13.34 -12.00
C ASN A 243 -11.53 13.16 -13.26
N LYS A 244 -11.94 14.28 -13.84
CA LYS A 244 -12.82 14.30 -15.03
C LYS A 244 -12.29 15.20 -16.13
N ASP A 245 -12.53 14.81 -17.38
CA ASP A 245 -12.25 15.65 -18.54
C ASP A 245 -13.34 16.73 -18.77
N SER A 246 -13.14 17.56 -19.80
CA SER A 246 -14.09 18.62 -20.18
C SER A 246 -15.42 18.09 -20.73
N LYS A 247 -15.53 16.79 -21.02
CA LYS A 247 -16.75 16.12 -21.48
C LYS A 247 -17.49 15.42 -20.34
N GLY A 248 -16.90 15.40 -19.13
CA GLY A 248 -17.46 14.78 -17.97
C GLY A 248 -17.11 13.29 -17.79
N ASN A 249 -16.21 12.74 -18.62
CA ASN A 249 -15.70 11.38 -18.41
C ASN A 249 -14.82 11.34 -17.16
N ILE A 250 -15.04 10.36 -16.31
CA ILE A 250 -14.26 10.16 -15.09
C ILE A 250 -13.15 9.14 -15.36
N TYR A 251 -11.97 9.41 -14.84
CA TYR A 251 -10.79 8.56 -14.96
C TYR A 251 -10.32 8.13 -13.58
N PHE A 252 -9.71 6.96 -13.49
CA PHE A 252 -9.10 6.47 -12.26
C PHE A 252 -8.08 7.47 -11.71
N ILE A 253 -7.95 7.47 -10.39
CA ILE A 253 -6.86 8.10 -9.66
C ILE A 253 -6.05 6.97 -9.02
N SER A 254 -4.76 7.14 -8.89
CA SER A 254 -3.94 6.14 -8.22
C SER A 254 -2.81 6.80 -7.46
N TRP A 255 -2.68 6.40 -6.20
CA TRP A 255 -1.55 6.70 -5.35
C TRP A 255 -1.35 8.19 -5.04
N SER A 256 -2.42 8.87 -4.65
CA SER A 256 -2.40 10.28 -4.24
C SER A 256 -1.72 10.43 -2.88
N ARG A 257 -0.95 11.51 -2.70
CA ARG A 257 -0.28 11.83 -1.43
C ARG A 257 -0.35 13.31 -1.12
N ILE A 258 -0.44 13.65 0.17
CA ILE A 258 -0.36 15.04 0.65
C ILE A 258 1.11 15.35 0.97
N ILE A 259 1.60 16.44 0.42
CA ILE A 259 2.95 16.93 0.70
C ILE A 259 2.89 17.98 1.79
N GLU A 260 3.20 17.62 3.03
CA GLU A 260 3.28 18.53 4.18
C GLU A 260 4.65 19.21 4.30
N GLU A 261 5.71 18.60 3.74
CA GLU A 261 7.07 19.10 3.90
C GLU A 261 7.29 20.44 3.19
N LYS A 262 7.42 21.52 3.97
CA LYS A 262 7.54 22.89 3.45
C LYS A 262 8.73 23.07 2.50
N ASN A 263 9.86 22.43 2.78
CA ASN A 263 11.04 22.51 1.92
C ASN A 263 10.81 21.86 0.56
N LEU A 264 10.13 20.70 0.54
CA LEU A 264 9.76 20.01 -0.69
C LEU A 264 8.74 20.83 -1.49
N LEU A 265 7.70 21.37 -0.84
CA LEU A 265 6.73 22.27 -1.46
C LEU A 265 7.40 23.49 -2.09
N THR A 266 8.37 24.09 -1.39
CA THR A 266 9.13 25.24 -1.90
C THR A 266 9.91 24.85 -3.15
N LYS A 267 10.66 23.75 -3.13
CA LYS A 267 11.41 23.23 -4.28
C LYS A 267 10.51 22.94 -5.48
N ILE A 268 9.34 22.33 -5.24
CA ILE A 268 8.36 22.05 -6.29
C ILE A 268 7.87 23.38 -6.92
N LYS A 269 7.43 24.33 -6.09
CA LYS A 269 6.96 25.64 -6.55
C LYS A 269 8.02 26.42 -7.32
N GLU A 270 9.26 26.43 -6.82
CA GLU A 270 10.39 27.07 -7.52
C GLU A 270 10.69 26.40 -8.86
N SER A 271 10.65 25.07 -8.94
CA SER A 271 10.88 24.34 -10.19
C SER A 271 9.80 24.63 -11.24
N ILE A 272 8.54 24.67 -10.82
CA ILE A 272 7.40 25.02 -11.70
C ILE A 272 7.52 26.48 -12.17
N ASN A 273 7.76 27.42 -11.24
CA ASN A 273 7.78 28.85 -11.56
C ASN A 273 9.00 29.27 -12.41
N ASN A 274 10.15 28.64 -12.19
CA ASN A 274 11.40 28.99 -12.90
C ASN A 274 11.48 28.39 -14.31
N LYS A 275 10.43 27.71 -14.79
CA LYS A 275 10.38 27.05 -16.11
C LYS A 275 11.65 26.21 -16.41
N LYS A 276 12.26 25.60 -15.39
CA LYS A 276 13.44 24.74 -15.56
C LYS A 276 13.16 23.48 -16.37
N CYS A 277 11.90 23.23 -16.66
CA CYS A 277 11.42 22.10 -17.44
C CYS A 277 11.11 22.47 -18.90
N ILE A 278 11.76 23.47 -19.45
CA ILE A 278 11.65 23.78 -20.88
C ILE A 278 12.78 23.03 -21.61
N ASN A 279 12.39 22.11 -22.46
CA ASN A 279 13.25 21.48 -23.47
C ASN A 279 13.55 22.45 -24.60
#